data_ec830ea1cacb060b8cc722378d45a46a
#
_entry.id   ec830ea1cacb060b8cc722378d45a46a
#
_cell.length_a   1.000
_cell.length_b   1.000
_cell.length_c   1.000
_cell.angle_alpha   90.00
_cell.angle_beta   90.00
_cell.angle_gamma   90.00
#
_symmetry.space_group_name_H-M   'P 1'
#
loop_
_entity.id
_entity.type
_entity.pdbx_description
1 polymer ?
#
loop_
_entity_poly.entity_id
_entity_poly.type
_entity_poly.pdbx_seq_one_letter_code
_entity_poly.pdbx_strand_id
1 'polypeptide(L)'
;MNDVHRAWLGVVSADHTQRAVEGGFIQLNHGKRYGVARLRQGDGFAIYSPTEQYRAKTPLRAFTALGVVADDAPYQAEPMSMGERGTIQPWRRRIEFLPVHRVTLRDVDLKLTRAPNWGYQLRRGLVSLDPDDFAVLREVMSIS
;
A
#
# COMPACT_ATOMS: atom_id res chain seq x y z
N MET A 1 -22.29 -2.83 -3.28
CA MET A 1 -21.15 -2.73 -4.18
C MET A 1 -20.30 -1.54 -3.77
N ASN A 2 -19.04 -1.77 -3.64
CA ASN A 2 -18.15 -0.73 -3.15
C ASN A 2 -17.60 0.10 -4.30
N ASP A 3 -18.21 1.25 -4.51
CA ASP A 3 -17.71 2.19 -5.49
C ASP A 3 -16.57 2.98 -4.84
N VAL A 4 -15.36 2.65 -5.24
CA VAL A 4 -14.19 3.41 -4.80
C VAL A 4 -14.08 4.64 -5.68
N HIS A 5 -14.24 5.82 -5.06
CA HIS A 5 -14.16 7.09 -5.76
C HIS A 5 -12.75 7.68 -5.72
N ARG A 6 -11.92 7.17 -4.85
CA ARG A 6 -10.57 7.67 -4.63
C ARG A 6 -9.70 6.51 -4.21
N ALA A 7 -8.50 6.45 -4.73
CA ALA A 7 -7.59 5.36 -4.42
C ALA A 7 -6.16 5.85 -4.25
N TRP A 8 -5.37 5.04 -3.58
CA TRP A 8 -3.98 5.32 -3.27
C TRP A 8 -3.12 4.09 -3.52
N LEU A 9 -1.86 4.33 -3.84
CA LEU A 9 -0.86 3.29 -3.97
C LEU A 9 0.23 3.53 -2.92
N GLY A 10 0.42 2.56 -2.04
CA GLY A 10 1.52 2.57 -1.10
C GLY A 10 2.67 1.71 -1.63
N VAL A 11 3.90 2.15 -1.39
CA VAL A 11 5.09 1.42 -1.82
C VAL A 11 5.73 0.79 -0.59
N VAL A 12 5.64 -0.52 -0.48
CA VAL A 12 6.03 -1.27 0.73
C VAL A 12 6.62 -2.60 0.30
N SER A 13 7.74 -3.01 0.90
CA SER A 13 8.31 -4.32 0.60
C SER A 13 7.34 -5.45 0.97
N ALA A 14 7.47 -6.60 0.32
CA ALA A 14 6.48 -7.68 0.49
C ALA A 14 6.43 -8.23 1.91
N ASP A 15 7.55 -8.27 2.62
CA ASP A 15 7.58 -8.73 4.02
C ASP A 15 6.78 -7.79 4.93
N HIS A 16 6.92 -6.48 4.74
CA HIS A 16 6.14 -5.51 5.49
C HIS A 16 4.66 -5.55 5.09
N THR A 17 4.38 -5.79 3.81
CA THR A 17 3.02 -5.94 3.32
C THR A 17 2.32 -7.11 4.01
N GLN A 18 3.01 -8.22 4.17
CA GLN A 18 2.43 -9.39 4.83
C GLN A 18 2.01 -9.06 6.26
N ARG A 19 2.85 -8.34 7.00
CA ARG A 19 2.52 -7.92 8.36
C ARG A 19 1.32 -6.98 8.38
N ALA A 20 1.25 -6.08 7.41
CA ALA A 20 0.13 -5.14 7.29
C ALA A 20 -1.17 -5.89 7.04
N VAL A 21 -1.17 -6.84 6.13
CA VAL A 21 -2.36 -7.64 5.79
C VAL A 21 -2.80 -8.46 7.00
N GLU A 22 -1.87 -9.12 7.69
CA GLU A 22 -2.18 -9.91 8.88
C GLU A 22 -2.77 -9.06 10.01
N GLY A 23 -2.27 -7.83 10.16
CA GLY A 23 -2.72 -6.92 11.20
C GLY A 23 -3.88 -6.03 10.82
N GLY A 24 -4.23 -5.95 9.55
CA GLY A 24 -5.31 -5.10 9.08
C GLY A 24 -4.98 -3.61 9.12
N PHE A 25 -3.73 -3.23 8.83
CA PHE A 25 -3.31 -1.83 8.90
C PHE A 25 -2.33 -1.48 7.80
N ILE A 26 -2.11 -0.17 7.63
CA ILE A 26 -1.03 0.35 6.80
C ILE A 26 -0.23 1.38 7.59
N GLN A 27 1.06 1.36 7.41
CA GLN A 27 2.02 2.28 8.00
C GLN A 27 2.93 2.73 6.86
N LEU A 28 3.15 4.04 6.74
CA LEU A 28 3.90 4.63 5.64
C LEU A 28 4.98 5.57 6.20
N ASN A 29 5.98 5.83 5.37
CA ASN A 29 6.99 6.86 5.69
C ASN A 29 7.61 6.68 7.07
N HIS A 30 8.02 5.46 7.40
CA HIS A 30 8.66 5.12 8.68
C HIS A 30 7.75 5.43 9.89
N GLY A 31 6.44 5.25 9.72
CA GLY A 31 5.48 5.46 10.80
C GLY A 31 5.08 6.90 11.05
N LYS A 32 5.46 7.84 10.18
CA LYS A 32 5.08 9.24 10.31
C LYS A 32 3.60 9.42 9.99
N ARG A 33 3.00 10.43 10.60
CA ARG A 33 1.56 10.66 10.50
C ARG A 33 1.11 11.21 9.14
N TYR A 34 1.92 12.05 8.51
CA TYR A 34 1.44 12.86 7.39
C TYR A 34 0.92 12.05 6.20
N GLY A 35 1.53 10.91 5.89
CA GLY A 35 1.10 10.09 4.77
C GLY A 35 -0.24 9.43 5.03
N VAL A 36 -0.34 8.71 6.15
CA VAL A 36 -1.57 7.99 6.49
C VAL A 36 -2.74 8.94 6.79
N ALA A 37 -2.45 10.17 7.20
CA ALA A 37 -3.49 11.17 7.47
C ALA A 37 -4.21 11.64 6.20
N ARG A 38 -3.63 11.44 5.02
CA ARG A 38 -4.25 11.81 3.75
C ARG A 38 -5.36 10.86 3.32
N LEU A 39 -5.35 9.66 3.85
CA LEU A 39 -6.32 8.63 3.47
C LEU A 39 -7.68 8.92 4.11
N ARG A 40 -8.76 8.68 3.39
CA ARG A 40 -10.12 8.85 3.89
C ARG A 40 -10.83 7.50 3.93
N GLN A 41 -11.72 7.35 4.90
CA GLN A 41 -12.52 6.14 4.99
C GLN A 41 -13.24 5.87 3.66
N GLY A 42 -13.17 4.64 3.19
CA GLY A 42 -13.74 4.26 1.91
C GLY A 42 -12.81 4.36 0.72
N ASP A 43 -11.65 5.01 0.88
CA ASP A 43 -10.66 5.06 -0.20
C ASP A 43 -10.13 3.67 -0.49
N GLY A 44 -9.89 3.37 -1.76
CA GLY A 44 -9.18 2.18 -2.16
C GLY A 44 -7.70 2.31 -1.82
N PHE A 45 -7.07 1.19 -1.49
CA PHE A 45 -5.66 1.18 -1.17
C PHE A 45 -5.00 -0.05 -1.80
N ALA A 46 -4.00 0.21 -2.65
CA ALA A 46 -3.21 -0.84 -3.27
C ALA A 46 -1.78 -0.76 -2.76
N ILE A 47 -1.11 -1.89 -2.66
CA ILE A 47 0.31 -1.92 -2.31
C ILE A 47 1.11 -2.46 -3.47
N TYR A 48 2.14 -1.72 -3.85
CA TYR A 48 3.16 -2.13 -4.79
C TYR A 48 4.44 -2.46 -4.02
N SER A 49 4.98 -3.65 -4.23
CA SER A 49 6.20 -4.09 -3.56
C SER A 49 7.33 -4.20 -4.58
N PRO A 50 8.29 -3.26 -4.53
CA PRO A 50 9.44 -3.33 -5.44
C PRO A 50 10.37 -4.50 -5.13
N THR A 51 10.42 -4.92 -3.86
CA THR A 51 11.30 -6.00 -3.38
C THR A 51 10.55 -6.95 -2.47
N GLU A 52 11.11 -8.14 -2.29
CA GLU A 52 10.57 -9.13 -1.35
C GLU A 52 10.79 -8.67 0.10
N GLN A 53 11.97 -8.17 0.39
CA GLN A 53 12.36 -7.81 1.75
C GLN A 53 12.81 -6.36 1.82
N TYR A 54 12.57 -5.74 2.98
CA TYR A 54 13.00 -4.38 3.24
C TYR A 54 14.52 -4.28 3.13
N ARG A 55 14.98 -3.31 2.35
CA ARG A 55 16.40 -3.04 2.08
C ARG A 55 17.15 -4.16 1.36
N ALA A 56 16.45 -5.21 0.94
CA ALA A 56 17.05 -6.23 0.09
C ALA A 56 17.09 -5.76 -1.36
N LYS A 57 18.03 -6.31 -2.12
CA LYS A 57 18.16 -5.98 -3.54
C LYS A 57 17.38 -6.94 -4.44
N THR A 58 16.74 -7.95 -3.85
CA THR A 58 15.96 -8.92 -4.63
C THR A 58 14.71 -8.25 -5.17
N PRO A 59 14.62 -8.02 -6.48
CA PRO A 59 13.45 -7.36 -7.05
C PRO A 59 12.23 -8.26 -7.04
N LEU A 60 11.07 -7.69 -6.80
CA LEU A 60 9.79 -8.37 -6.94
C LEU A 60 8.93 -7.68 -7.99
N ARG A 61 8.74 -6.37 -7.86
CA ARG A 61 7.97 -5.54 -8.78
C ARG A 61 6.57 -6.08 -9.01
N ALA A 62 5.83 -6.24 -7.93
CA ALA A 62 4.48 -6.78 -7.97
C ALA A 62 3.52 -5.97 -7.11
N PHE A 63 2.25 -6.00 -7.49
CA PHE A 63 1.17 -5.53 -6.63
C PHE A 63 0.84 -6.69 -5.68
N THR A 64 0.90 -6.42 -4.37
CA THR A 64 0.89 -7.47 -3.35
C THR A 64 -0.31 -7.43 -2.43
N ALA A 65 -1.06 -6.33 -2.40
CA ALA A 65 -2.25 -6.24 -1.56
C ALA A 65 -3.23 -5.20 -2.11
N LEU A 66 -4.49 -5.39 -1.81
CA LEU A 66 -5.56 -4.44 -2.07
C LEU A 66 -6.49 -4.40 -0.87
N GLY A 67 -7.04 -3.23 -0.60
CA GLY A 67 -8.02 -3.08 0.47
C GLY A 67 -8.76 -1.77 0.37
N VAL A 68 -9.54 -1.51 1.42
CA VAL A 68 -10.31 -0.27 1.55
C VAL A 68 -10.02 0.30 2.93
N VAL A 69 -9.81 1.61 2.99
CA VAL A 69 -9.55 2.31 4.25
C VAL A 69 -10.78 2.18 5.13
N ALA A 70 -10.62 1.59 6.33
CA ALA A 70 -11.73 1.18 7.17
C ALA A 70 -12.04 2.14 8.31
N ASP A 71 -11.13 3.05 8.64
CA ASP A 71 -11.32 4.02 9.73
C ASP A 71 -11.38 5.44 9.19
N ASP A 72 -11.75 6.38 10.05
CA ASP A 72 -11.91 7.79 9.67
C ASP A 72 -10.74 8.66 10.12
N ALA A 73 -9.76 8.10 10.79
CA ALA A 73 -8.61 8.87 11.28
C ALA A 73 -7.39 7.98 11.55
N PRO A 74 -6.19 8.54 11.46
CA PRO A 74 -4.99 7.81 11.88
C PRO A 74 -5.04 7.49 13.38
N TYR A 75 -4.42 6.38 13.76
CA TYR A 75 -4.22 6.04 15.16
C TYR A 75 -2.75 5.72 15.38
N GLN A 76 -2.31 5.88 16.60
CA GLN A 76 -0.92 5.63 16.97
C GLN A 76 -0.82 4.23 17.57
N ALA A 77 0.03 3.39 16.98
CA ALA A 77 0.22 2.02 17.44
C ALA A 77 1.14 1.99 18.65
N GLU A 78 1.28 0.79 19.24
CA GLU A 78 2.22 0.59 20.34
C GLU A 78 3.64 0.92 19.91
N PRO A 79 4.49 1.42 20.83
CA PRO A 79 5.88 1.69 20.50
C PRO A 79 6.60 0.44 19.99
N MET A 80 7.47 0.63 19.01
CA MET A 80 8.28 -0.46 18.47
C MET A 80 9.74 -0.05 18.39
N SER A 81 10.62 -1.01 18.63
CA SER A 81 12.05 -0.80 18.59
C SER A 81 12.54 -0.74 17.15
N MET A 82 13.39 0.24 16.88
CA MET A 82 14.11 0.38 15.62
C MET A 82 15.59 0.06 15.77
N GLY A 83 15.95 -0.76 16.74
CA GLY A 83 17.34 -1.12 17.03
C GLY A 83 18.10 0.10 17.51
N GLU A 84 19.26 0.35 16.91
CA GLU A 84 20.12 1.48 17.32
C GLU A 84 19.46 2.85 17.08
N ARG A 85 18.42 2.89 16.26
CA ARG A 85 17.69 4.15 16.01
C ARG A 85 16.72 4.50 17.13
N GLY A 86 16.63 3.66 18.16
CA GLY A 86 15.74 3.90 19.28
C GLY A 86 14.36 3.32 19.08
N THR A 87 13.35 3.97 19.66
CA THR A 87 11.97 3.50 19.64
C THR A 87 11.11 4.50 18.89
N ILE A 88 10.20 4.01 18.05
CA ILE A 88 9.18 4.84 17.42
C ILE A 88 7.81 4.38 17.84
N GLN A 89 6.85 5.27 17.75
CA GLN A 89 5.44 4.95 17.97
C GLN A 89 4.71 5.30 16.67
N PRO A 90 4.52 4.31 15.78
CA PRO A 90 4.09 4.60 14.41
C PRO A 90 2.62 4.97 14.32
N TRP A 91 2.31 5.83 13.35
CA TRP A 91 0.94 6.15 12.98
C TRP A 91 0.47 5.20 11.90
N ARG A 92 -0.76 4.73 12.01
CA ARG A 92 -1.36 3.73 11.13
C ARG A 92 -2.78 4.11 10.74
N ARG A 93 -3.26 3.46 9.68
CA ARG A 93 -4.68 3.44 9.34
C ARG A 93 -5.14 2.00 9.25
N ARG A 94 -6.38 1.77 9.63
CA ARG A 94 -6.97 0.45 9.48
C ARG A 94 -7.41 0.25 8.03
N ILE A 95 -7.06 -0.92 7.51
CA ILE A 95 -7.41 -1.30 6.13
C ILE A 95 -8.16 -2.61 6.19
N GLU A 96 -9.28 -2.67 5.50
CA GLU A 96 -9.98 -3.93 5.25
C GLU A 96 -9.39 -4.50 3.96
N PHE A 97 -8.47 -5.45 4.11
CA PHE A 97 -7.81 -6.07 2.98
C PHE A 97 -8.70 -7.11 2.32
N LEU A 98 -8.63 -7.15 0.99
CA LEU A 98 -9.36 -8.11 0.18
C LEU A 98 -8.49 -9.36 -0.03
N PRO A 99 -9.11 -10.55 -0.19
CA PRO A 99 -8.36 -11.74 -0.54
C PRO A 99 -7.89 -11.64 -1.99
N VAL A 100 -6.60 -11.52 -2.18
CA VAL A 100 -6.01 -11.35 -3.51
C VAL A 100 -4.73 -12.17 -3.65
N HIS A 101 -4.31 -12.40 -4.88
CA HIS A 101 -2.99 -12.94 -5.18
C HIS A 101 -2.12 -11.85 -5.78
N ARG A 102 -0.81 -12.05 -5.73
CA ARG A 102 0.15 -11.11 -6.31
C ARG A 102 0.04 -11.10 -7.83
N VAL A 103 0.24 -9.92 -8.42
CA VAL A 103 0.32 -9.75 -9.86
C VAL A 103 1.54 -8.92 -10.17
N THR A 104 2.42 -9.41 -11.03
CA THR A 104 3.62 -8.68 -11.39
C THR A 104 3.27 -7.46 -12.24
N LEU A 105 4.11 -6.45 -12.13
CA LEU A 105 3.91 -5.20 -12.85
C LEU A 105 3.75 -5.41 -14.36
N ARG A 106 4.52 -6.35 -14.93
CA ARG A 106 4.47 -6.62 -16.37
C ARG A 106 3.15 -7.26 -16.83
N ASP A 107 2.40 -7.85 -15.90
CA ASP A 107 1.18 -8.60 -16.22
C ASP A 107 -0.08 -7.76 -16.10
N VAL A 108 0.06 -6.47 -15.83
CA VAL A 108 -1.07 -5.57 -15.71
C VAL A 108 -0.78 -4.25 -16.42
N ASP A 109 -1.80 -3.68 -17.05
CA ASP A 109 -1.67 -2.42 -17.78
C ASP A 109 -2.49 -1.35 -17.06
N LEU A 110 -1.81 -0.35 -16.52
CA LEU A 110 -2.42 0.72 -15.76
C LEU A 110 -2.11 2.08 -16.39
N LYS A 111 -2.99 3.04 -16.17
CA LYS A 111 -2.72 4.44 -16.56
C LYS A 111 -1.45 4.94 -15.88
N LEU A 112 -1.27 4.56 -14.62
CA LEU A 112 -0.09 4.95 -13.84
C LEU A 112 1.21 4.55 -14.54
N THR A 113 1.29 3.31 -15.01
CA THR A 113 2.52 2.78 -15.60
C THR A 113 2.81 3.31 -17.00
N ARG A 114 1.83 3.96 -17.62
CA ARG A 114 2.02 4.65 -18.91
C ARG A 114 2.60 6.04 -18.73
N ALA A 115 2.54 6.61 -17.52
CA ALA A 115 3.10 7.93 -17.26
C ALA A 115 4.62 7.88 -17.34
N PRO A 116 5.27 8.83 -18.01
CA PRO A 116 6.73 8.77 -18.21
C PRO A 116 7.54 8.84 -16.93
N ASN A 117 6.97 9.39 -15.86
CA ASN A 117 7.67 9.55 -14.58
C ASN A 117 7.15 8.64 -13.47
N TRP A 118 6.42 7.56 -13.83
CA TRP A 118 5.77 6.75 -12.81
C TRP A 118 6.77 6.12 -11.83
N GLY A 119 7.92 5.66 -12.32
CA GLY A 119 8.95 5.08 -11.47
C GLY A 119 9.50 6.07 -10.46
N TYR A 120 9.63 7.34 -10.85
CA TYR A 120 10.05 8.40 -9.95
C TYR A 120 9.00 8.67 -8.87
N GLN A 121 7.73 8.62 -9.25
CA GLN A 121 6.63 8.83 -8.29
C GLN A 121 6.65 7.82 -7.15
N LEU A 122 7.10 6.60 -7.41
CA LEU A 122 7.15 5.55 -6.38
C LEU A 122 8.07 5.90 -5.21
N ARG A 123 9.01 6.81 -5.41
CA ARG A 123 9.92 7.25 -4.33
C ARG A 123 9.21 8.00 -3.23
N ARG A 124 8.00 8.47 -3.48
CA ARG A 124 7.20 9.18 -2.47
C ARG A 124 6.62 8.25 -1.40
N GLY A 125 6.59 6.95 -1.65
CA GLY A 125 6.01 6.00 -0.73
C GLY A 125 4.49 5.94 -0.74
N LEU A 126 3.83 7.02 -1.11
CA LEU A 126 2.38 7.10 -1.26
C LEU A 126 2.05 7.93 -2.48
N VAL A 127 1.28 7.37 -3.39
CA VAL A 127 0.94 8.00 -4.66
C VAL A 127 -0.58 7.91 -4.84
N SER A 128 -1.17 8.98 -5.39
CA SER A 128 -2.57 8.95 -5.77
C SER A 128 -2.74 7.94 -6.92
N LEU A 129 -3.76 7.11 -6.84
CA LEU A 129 -4.05 6.09 -7.84
C LEU A 129 -5.41 6.39 -8.47
N ASP A 130 -5.48 6.33 -9.79
CA ASP A 130 -6.75 6.50 -10.49
C ASP A 130 -7.70 5.38 -10.08
N PRO A 131 -8.97 5.67 -9.74
CA PRO A 131 -9.94 4.64 -9.41
C PRO A 131 -10.11 3.56 -10.49
N ASP A 132 -9.93 3.93 -11.76
CA ASP A 132 -9.98 2.94 -12.85
C ASP A 132 -8.84 1.94 -12.73
N ASP A 133 -7.65 2.40 -12.35
CA ASP A 133 -6.50 1.53 -12.11
C ASP A 133 -6.75 0.60 -10.93
N PHE A 134 -7.35 1.14 -9.87
CA PHE A 134 -7.73 0.33 -8.73
C PHE A 134 -8.71 -0.79 -9.14
N ALA A 135 -9.68 -0.46 -9.99
CA ALA A 135 -10.65 -1.43 -10.48
C ALA A 135 -9.98 -2.53 -11.31
N VAL A 136 -9.00 -2.16 -12.14
CA VAL A 136 -8.23 -3.13 -12.91
C VAL A 136 -7.47 -4.07 -11.99
N LEU A 137 -6.78 -3.53 -10.98
CA LEU A 137 -6.05 -4.36 -10.01
C LEU A 137 -7.00 -5.29 -9.26
N ARG A 138 -8.15 -4.80 -8.86
CA ARG A 138 -9.14 -5.61 -8.16
C ARG A 138 -9.59 -6.80 -9.00
N GLU A 139 -9.81 -6.58 -10.29
CA GLU A 139 -10.22 -7.64 -11.19
C GLU A 139 -9.10 -8.68 -11.38
N VAL A 140 -7.87 -8.25 -11.68
CA VAL A 140 -6.79 -9.18 -12.00
C VAL A 140 -6.21 -9.87 -10.78
N MET A 141 -6.32 -9.29 -9.59
CA MET A 141 -5.80 -9.85 -8.36
C MET A 141 -6.81 -10.70 -7.59
N SER A 142 -8.07 -10.65 -7.93
CA SER A 142 -9.12 -11.38 -7.21
C SER A 142 -8.86 -12.88 -7.16
N ILE A 143 -9.12 -13.47 -5.99
CA ILE A 143 -9.15 -14.90 -5.81
C ILE A 143 -10.59 -15.34 -6.06
N SER A 144 -10.78 -16.15 -7.08
CA SER A 144 -12.11 -16.64 -7.44
C SER A 144 -12.39 -18.01 -6.85
#